data_bb911c7b3193aa89da6b0a17112ac1e0
#
_entry.id   bb911c7b3193aa89da6b0a17112ac1e0
#
_cell.length_a   1.000
_cell.length_b   1.000
_cell.length_c   1.000
_cell.angle_alpha   90.00
_cell.angle_beta   90.00
_cell.angle_gamma   90.00
#
_symmetry.space_group_name_H-M   'P 1'
#
loop_
_entity.id
_entity.type
_entity.pdbx_description
1 polymer ?
#
loop_
_entity_poly.entity_id
_entity_poly.type
_entity_poly.pdbx_seq_one_letter_code
_entity_poly.pdbx_strand_id
1 'polypeptide(L)' 'MTFQVDIPRYQVETSNEQFQSPTKAKAEDIYQKYVNENIPCELFLNGKLQKEYKPLI' A
#
# COMPACT_ATOMS: atom_id res chain seq x y z
N MET A 1 -13.13 -25.16 -17.46
CA MET A 1 -11.85 -24.85 -16.81
C MET A 1 -11.79 -23.36 -16.52
N THR A 2 -11.63 -23.04 -15.25
CA THR A 2 -11.62 -21.65 -14.84
C THR A 2 -10.19 -21.16 -14.73
N PHE A 3 -9.92 -20.04 -15.34
CA PHE A 3 -8.64 -19.37 -15.18
C PHE A 3 -8.72 -18.47 -13.96
N GLN A 4 -7.87 -18.74 -13.00
CA GLN A 4 -7.69 -17.80 -11.93
C GLN A 4 -6.52 -16.91 -12.29
N VAL A 5 -6.83 -15.67 -12.54
CA VAL A 5 -5.80 -14.66 -12.71
C VAL A 5 -5.56 -14.08 -11.33
N ASP A 6 -4.41 -14.39 -10.76
CA ASP A 6 -4.04 -13.81 -9.49
C ASP A 6 -3.61 -12.37 -9.75
N ILE A 7 -4.53 -11.46 -9.53
CA ILE A 7 -4.21 -10.04 -9.62
C ILE A 7 -3.67 -9.64 -8.25
N PRO A 8 -2.41 -9.19 -8.17
CA PRO A 8 -1.88 -8.75 -6.90
C PRO A 8 -2.68 -7.57 -6.37
N ARG A 9 -2.98 -7.61 -5.10
CA ARG A 9 -3.75 -6.57 -4.45
C ARG A 9 -2.85 -5.79 -3.51
N TYR A 10 -2.50 -4.61 -3.94
CA TYR A 10 -1.70 -3.71 -3.12
C TYR A 10 -2.62 -2.77 -2.37
N GLN A 11 -2.25 -2.47 -1.15
CA GLN A 11 -3.08 -1.64 -0.29
C GLN A 11 -2.18 -0.72 0.52
N VAL A 12 -2.50 0.56 0.53
CA VAL A 12 -1.80 1.54 1.35
C VAL A 12 -2.77 2.05 2.38
N GLU A 13 -2.41 1.95 3.65
CA GLU A 13 -3.28 2.38 4.74
C GLU A 13 -2.63 3.48 5.57
N THR A 14 -3.44 4.43 5.95
CA THR A 14 -3.09 5.44 6.95
C THR A 14 -4.12 5.37 8.06
N SER A 15 -3.99 6.21 9.07
CA SER A 15 -4.96 6.23 10.16
C SER A 15 -6.35 6.66 9.72
N ASN A 16 -6.45 7.40 8.63
CA ASN A 16 -7.72 7.97 8.16
C ASN A 16 -8.16 7.45 6.80
N GLU A 17 -7.26 6.87 6.03
CA GLU A 17 -7.54 6.54 4.65
C GLU A 17 -6.97 5.18 4.29
N GLN A 18 -7.55 4.60 3.25
CA GLN A 18 -7.14 3.31 2.75
C GLN A 18 -7.28 3.34 1.24
N PHE A 19 -6.21 2.95 0.54
CA PHE A 19 -6.20 2.91 -0.91
C PHE A 19 -5.83 1.52 -1.38
N GLN A 20 -6.45 1.09 -2.48
CA GLN A 20 -6.13 -0.18 -3.10
C GLN A 20 -5.69 0.07 -4.53
N SER A 21 -4.72 -0.73 -4.97
CA SER A 21 -4.21 -0.61 -6.33
C SER A 21 -3.86 -2.00 -6.86
N PRO A 22 -4.14 -2.25 -8.15
CA PRO A 22 -3.74 -3.53 -8.76
C PRO A 22 -2.27 -3.54 -9.17
N THR A 23 -1.59 -2.39 -9.14
CA THR A 23 -0.20 -2.33 -9.57
C THR A 23 0.70 -1.86 -8.43
N LYS A 24 1.90 -2.44 -8.41
CA LYS A 24 2.91 -2.07 -7.43
C LYS A 24 3.34 -0.61 -7.58
N ALA A 25 3.53 -0.19 -8.83
CA ALA A 25 4.00 1.16 -9.11
C ALA A 25 3.06 2.21 -8.53
N LYS A 26 1.77 2.03 -8.72
CA LYS A 26 0.78 2.96 -8.20
C LYS A 26 0.76 2.96 -6.67
N ALA A 27 0.82 1.78 -6.09
CA ALA A 27 0.81 1.65 -4.63
C ALA A 27 2.05 2.30 -4.02
N GLU A 28 3.20 2.09 -4.63
CA GLU A 28 4.44 2.71 -4.14
C GLU A 28 4.42 4.21 -4.29
N ASP A 29 3.80 4.71 -5.36
CA ASP A 29 3.62 6.15 -5.54
C ASP A 29 2.81 6.75 -4.39
N ILE A 30 1.71 6.11 -4.06
CA ILE A 30 0.85 6.57 -2.97
C ILE A 30 1.59 6.49 -1.64
N TYR A 31 2.27 5.38 -1.41
CA TYR A 31 3.05 5.18 -0.19
C TYR A 31 4.12 6.27 -0.06
N GLN A 32 4.86 6.51 -1.13
CA GLN A 32 5.93 7.51 -1.11
C GLN A 32 5.39 8.91 -0.88
N LYS A 33 4.22 9.20 -1.41
CA LYS A 33 3.58 10.49 -1.19
C LYS A 33 3.33 10.73 0.30
N TYR A 34 2.82 9.71 0.99
CA TYR A 34 2.59 9.83 2.42
C TYR A 34 3.90 9.95 3.21
N VAL A 35 4.91 9.19 2.80
CA VAL A 35 6.22 9.29 3.42
C VAL A 35 6.78 10.70 3.28
N ASN A 36 6.65 11.28 2.09
CA ASN A 36 7.13 12.63 1.83
C ASN A 36 6.39 13.68 2.66
N GLU A 37 5.13 13.40 3.00
CA GLU A 37 4.33 14.31 3.82
C GLU A 37 4.46 13.97 5.31
N ASN A 38 5.34 13.04 5.65
CA ASN A 38 5.58 12.64 7.03
C ASN A 38 4.35 12.04 7.71
N ILE A 39 3.53 11.34 6.92
CA ILE A 39 2.31 10.72 7.41
C ILE A 39 2.55 9.23 7.62
N PRO A 40 2.25 8.69 8.81
CA PRO A 40 2.39 7.25 9.04
C PRO A 40 1.54 6.46 8.06
N CYS A 41 2.13 5.45 7.44
CA CYS A 41 1.41 4.64 6.46
C CYS A 41 2.01 3.24 6.40
N GLU A 42 1.23 2.33 5.80
CA GLU A 42 1.63 0.94 5.66
C GLU A 42 1.29 0.46 4.26
N LEU A 43 2.15 -0.36 3.70
CA LEU A 43 1.94 -0.95 2.39
C LEU A 43 1.76 -2.45 2.54
N PHE A 44 0.65 -2.97 2.06
CA PHE A 44 0.33 -4.39 2.10
C PHE A 44 0.27 -4.98 0.70
N LEU A 45 0.65 -6.24 0.60
CA LEU A 45 0.47 -7.02 -0.62
C LEU A 45 -0.30 -8.28 -0.25
N ASN A 46 -1.50 -8.41 -0.82
CA ASN A 46 -2.39 -9.55 -0.56
C ASN A 46 -2.60 -9.77 0.95
N GLY A 47 -2.72 -8.67 1.69
CA GLY A 47 -2.95 -8.72 3.12
C GLY A 47 -1.72 -8.87 3.97
N LYS A 48 -0.54 -8.95 3.35
CA LYS A 48 0.73 -9.07 4.09
C LYS A 48 1.47 -7.75 4.08
N LEU A 49 1.93 -7.34 5.24
CA LEU A 49 2.68 -6.10 5.38
C LEU A 49 4.00 -6.19 4.61
N GLN A 50 4.24 -5.23 3.73
CA GLN A 50 5.47 -5.14 2.95
C GLN A 50 6.36 -4.03 3.45
N LYS A 51 5.77 -2.88 3.74
CA LYS A 51 6.50 -1.72 4.21
C LYS A 51 5.65 -0.98 5.22
N GLU A 52 6.31 -0.33 6.16
CA GLU A 52 5.60 0.55 7.07
C GLU A 52 6.47 1.75 7.36
N TYR A 53 5.82 2.89 7.48
CA TYR A 53 6.50 4.13 7.79
C TYR A 53 5.86 4.74 9.02
N LYS A 54 6.67 4.91 10.05
CA LYS A 54 6.24 5.54 11.30
C LYS A 54 7.27 6.59 11.67
N PRO A 55 6.99 7.84 11.37
CA PRO A 55 7.95 8.89 11.73
C PRO A 55 8.07 9.00 13.23
N LEU A 56 9.29 9.23 13.69
CA LEU A 56 9.54 9.52 15.08
C LEU A 56 9.27 11.01 15.31
N ILE A 57 8.43 11.25 16.25
CA ILE A 57 8.10 12.63 16.61
C ILE A 57 8.96 13.07 17.77
#